data_9d1a89e371650f759942bcdbdd38ab3b
#
_entry.id   9d1a89e371650f759942bcdbdd38ab3b
#
_cell.length_a   1.000
_cell.length_b   1.000
_cell.length_c   1.000
_cell.angle_alpha   90.00
_cell.angle_beta   90.00
_cell.angle_gamma   90.00
#
_symmetry.space_group_name_H-M   'P 1'
#
loop_
_entity.id
_entity.type
_entity.pdbx_description
1 polymer ?
#
loop_
_entity_poly.entity_id
_entity_poly.type
_entity_poly.pdbx_seq_one_letter_code
_entity_poly.pdbx_strand_id
1 'polypeptide(L)'
;MPNVTFSIDANRMPADDSLAELSRDCVELCTQVLEAALKNVHVIFLEARHGHGHPVFADIRYRVATSRTPAVMNRFMEALDHAIVRRTGLTARIRCFGYTTSNLHARN
;
A
#
# COMPACT_ATOMS: atom_id res chain seq x y z
N MET A 1 0.59 4.10 -11.44
CA MET A 1 0.73 4.54 -10.05
C MET A 1 -0.63 4.76 -9.42
N PRO A 2 -0.87 4.20 -8.28
CA PRO A 2 0.13 3.89 -7.23
C PRO A 2 0.72 2.48 -7.33
N ASN A 3 1.94 2.37 -6.84
CA ASN A 3 2.61 1.09 -6.59
C ASN A 3 2.66 0.86 -5.08
N VAL A 4 2.18 -0.27 -4.65
CA VAL A 4 2.13 -0.64 -3.23
C VAL A 4 2.96 -1.90 -3.02
N THR A 5 3.93 -1.82 -2.13
CA THR A 5 4.76 -2.96 -1.76
C THR A 5 4.60 -3.20 -0.26
N PHE A 6 4.16 -4.40 0.10
CA PHE A 6 4.12 -4.85 1.48
C PHE A 6 5.30 -5.77 1.73
N SER A 7 6.24 -5.33 2.56
CA SER A 7 7.32 -6.18 3.05
C SER A 7 6.87 -6.76 4.39
N ILE A 8 6.79 -8.08 4.47
CA ILE A 8 6.21 -8.77 5.62
C ILE A 8 7.25 -9.72 6.21
N ASP A 9 7.37 -9.72 7.53
CA ASP A 9 8.21 -10.66 8.26
C ASP A 9 7.90 -12.09 7.81
N ALA A 10 8.91 -12.78 7.26
CA ALA A 10 8.75 -14.13 6.73
C ALA A 10 8.23 -15.12 7.80
N ASN A 11 8.59 -14.90 9.07
CA ASN A 11 8.16 -15.77 10.17
C ASN A 11 6.70 -15.54 10.60
N ARG A 12 6.07 -14.49 10.07
CA ARG A 12 4.67 -14.14 10.37
C ARG A 12 3.86 -13.97 9.09
N MET A 13 4.32 -14.56 8.00
CA MET A 13 3.66 -14.41 6.70
C MET A 13 2.23 -14.96 6.79
N PRO A 14 1.21 -14.13 6.49
CA PRO A 14 -0.17 -14.59 6.48
C PRO A 14 -0.42 -15.65 5.40
N ALA A 15 -1.52 -16.37 5.53
CA ALA A 15 -1.96 -17.31 4.51
C ALA A 15 -2.27 -16.58 3.20
N ASP A 16 -2.17 -17.30 2.09
CA ASP A 16 -2.42 -16.76 0.76
C ASP A 16 -3.81 -16.13 0.63
N ASP A 17 -4.82 -16.70 1.26
CA ASP A 17 -6.19 -16.15 1.25
C ASP A 17 -6.24 -14.77 1.92
N SER A 18 -5.55 -14.59 3.03
CA SER A 18 -5.47 -13.31 3.73
C SER A 18 -4.77 -12.26 2.88
N LEU A 19 -3.69 -12.64 2.19
CA LEU A 19 -2.98 -11.74 1.29
C LEU A 19 -3.84 -11.35 0.08
N ALA A 20 -4.61 -12.30 -0.46
CA ALA A 20 -5.54 -12.03 -1.56
C ALA A 20 -6.62 -11.03 -1.14
N GLU A 21 -7.15 -11.16 0.07
CA GLU A 21 -8.14 -10.23 0.61
C GLU A 21 -7.53 -8.86 0.86
N LEU A 22 -6.32 -8.79 1.40
CA LEU A 22 -5.62 -7.52 1.60
C LEU A 22 -5.33 -6.83 0.27
N SER A 23 -4.91 -7.59 -0.74
CA SER A 23 -4.70 -7.06 -2.09
C SER A 23 -5.98 -6.42 -2.63
N ARG A 24 -7.11 -7.11 -2.49
CA ARG A 24 -8.41 -6.62 -2.93
C ARG A 24 -8.80 -5.33 -2.21
N ASP A 25 -8.63 -5.28 -0.89
CA ASP A 25 -8.90 -4.09 -0.10
C ASP A 25 -8.01 -2.93 -0.53
N CYS A 26 -6.73 -3.20 -0.76
CA CYS A 26 -5.76 -2.19 -1.19
C CYS A 26 -6.11 -1.60 -2.55
N VAL A 27 -6.45 -2.45 -3.52
CA VAL A 27 -6.89 -2.02 -4.86
C VAL A 27 -8.14 -1.15 -4.76
N GLU A 28 -9.10 -1.55 -3.94
CA GLU A 28 -10.32 -0.78 -3.74
C GLU A 28 -10.03 0.60 -3.14
N LEU A 29 -9.15 0.67 -2.15
CA LEU A 29 -8.75 1.95 -1.56
C LEU A 29 -8.02 2.84 -2.57
N CYS A 30 -7.14 2.27 -3.37
CA CYS A 30 -6.44 3.03 -4.42
C CYS A 30 -7.40 3.61 -5.46
N THR A 31 -8.40 2.86 -5.87
CA THR A 31 -9.36 3.32 -6.88
C THR A 31 -10.40 4.27 -6.31
N GLN A 32 -10.90 4.03 -5.10
CA GLN A 32 -11.96 4.82 -4.52
C GLN A 32 -11.48 6.05 -3.76
N VAL A 33 -10.39 5.94 -3.00
CA VAL A 33 -9.88 7.05 -2.18
C VAL A 33 -8.86 7.88 -2.96
N LEU A 34 -7.91 7.24 -3.64
CA LEU A 34 -6.88 7.94 -4.41
C LEU A 34 -7.31 8.24 -5.84
N GLU A 35 -8.50 7.79 -6.25
CA GLU A 35 -9.04 7.99 -7.60
C GLU A 35 -8.12 7.46 -8.70
N ALA A 36 -7.40 6.37 -8.42
CA ALA A 36 -6.52 5.75 -9.40
C ALA A 36 -7.33 4.91 -10.40
N ALA A 37 -6.87 4.89 -11.64
CA ALA A 37 -7.41 3.93 -12.61
C ALA A 37 -6.95 2.51 -12.23
N LEU A 38 -7.85 1.55 -12.30
CA LEU A 38 -7.57 0.17 -11.90
C LEU A 38 -6.30 -0.39 -12.57
N LYS A 39 -6.11 -0.12 -13.85
CA LYS A 39 -4.96 -0.59 -14.62
C LYS A 39 -3.62 -0.05 -14.13
N ASN A 40 -3.63 1.03 -13.34
CA ASN A 40 -2.43 1.66 -12.84
C ASN A 40 -2.08 1.24 -11.41
N VAL A 41 -2.93 0.45 -10.76
CA VAL A 41 -2.69 -0.04 -9.40
C VAL A 41 -1.84 -1.29 -9.45
N HIS A 42 -0.73 -1.29 -8.72
CA HIS A 42 0.18 -2.41 -8.65
C HIS A 42 0.44 -2.75 -7.19
N VAL A 43 0.24 -4.01 -6.82
CA VAL A 43 0.39 -4.49 -5.43
C VAL A 43 1.31 -5.69 -5.41
N ILE A 44 2.33 -5.65 -4.56
CA ILE A 44 3.30 -6.73 -4.40
C ILE A 44 3.44 -7.04 -2.90
N PHE A 45 3.56 -8.33 -2.59
CA PHE A 45 3.93 -8.81 -1.26
C PHE A 45 5.33 -9.42 -1.32
N LEU A 46 6.19 -9.00 -0.41
CA LEU A 46 7.54 -9.53 -0.27
C LEU A 46 7.71 -10.20 1.09
N GLU A 47 8.27 -11.39 1.10
CA GLU A 47 8.75 -12.00 2.32
C GLU A 47 10.07 -11.36 2.70
N ALA A 48 10.17 -10.84 3.93
CA ALA A 48 11.34 -10.11 4.38
C ALA A 48 11.96 -10.77 5.60
N ARG A 49 13.28 -10.70 5.68
CA ARG A 49 13.97 -11.01 6.92
C ARG A 49 13.82 -9.79 7.81
N HIS A 50 13.03 -9.94 8.88
CA HIS A 50 12.71 -8.82 9.75
C HIS A 50 13.90 -8.47 10.66
N GLY A 51 14.26 -7.21 10.68
CA GLY A 51 15.32 -6.71 11.54
C GLY A 51 14.80 -6.04 12.81
N HIS A 52 13.92 -5.05 12.65
CA HIS A 52 13.41 -4.27 13.78
C HIS A 52 12.14 -3.53 13.36
N GLY A 53 11.26 -3.25 14.31
CA GLY A 53 10.05 -2.46 14.12
C GLY A 53 8.82 -3.29 13.80
N HIS A 54 7.86 -2.68 13.13
CA HIS A 54 6.61 -3.35 12.77
C HIS A 54 6.87 -4.53 11.85
N PRO A 55 6.10 -5.62 11.98
CA PRO A 55 6.29 -6.80 11.13
C PRO A 55 5.91 -6.57 9.67
N VAL A 56 5.18 -5.50 9.37
CA VAL A 56 4.80 -5.12 8.00
C VAL A 56 5.29 -3.70 7.71
N PHE A 57 5.91 -3.53 6.56
CA PHE A 57 6.19 -2.21 6.02
C PHE A 57 5.42 -2.05 4.71
N ALA A 58 4.50 -1.10 4.67
CA ALA A 58 3.74 -0.75 3.47
C ALA A 58 4.37 0.50 2.86
N ASP A 59 4.97 0.32 1.69
CA ASP A 59 5.62 1.38 0.90
C ASP A 59 4.71 1.69 -0.28
N ILE A 60 4.16 2.89 -0.31
CA ILE A 60 3.25 3.33 -1.36
C ILE A 60 3.91 4.47 -2.13
N ARG A 61 4.10 4.27 -3.43
CA ARG A 61 4.63 5.30 -4.31
C ARG A 61 3.54 5.72 -5.29
N TYR A 62 3.31 7.01 -5.38
CA TYR A 62 2.20 7.54 -6.16
C TYR A 62 2.57 8.84 -6.86
N ARG A 63 1.80 9.18 -7.90
CA ARG A 63 1.92 10.46 -8.57
C ARG A 63 1.07 11.49 -7.84
N VAL A 64 1.65 12.65 -7.50
CA VAL A 64 0.88 13.73 -6.88
C VAL A 64 -0.18 14.25 -7.86
N ALA A 65 -1.33 14.62 -7.31
CA ALA A 65 -2.44 15.19 -8.04
C ALA A 65 -3.21 16.12 -7.11
N THR A 66 -3.97 17.05 -7.67
CA THR A 66 -4.74 18.01 -6.86
C THR A 66 -5.76 17.31 -5.95
N SER A 67 -6.29 16.17 -6.38
CA SER A 67 -7.25 15.36 -5.59
C SER A 67 -6.60 14.60 -4.45
N ARG A 68 -5.27 14.47 -4.43
CA ARG A 68 -4.54 13.69 -3.41
C ARG A 68 -3.97 14.63 -2.36
N THR A 69 -4.88 15.32 -1.66
CA THR A 69 -4.55 16.26 -0.59
C THR A 69 -3.99 15.54 0.64
N PRO A 70 -3.33 16.25 1.57
CA PRO A 70 -2.92 15.62 2.84
C PRO A 70 -4.07 14.92 3.58
N ALA A 71 -5.28 15.50 3.56
CA ALA A 71 -6.45 14.89 4.20
C ALA A 71 -6.85 13.58 3.52
N VAL A 72 -6.82 13.54 2.19
CA VAL A 72 -7.09 12.32 1.42
C VAL A 72 -6.03 11.26 1.71
N MET A 73 -4.76 11.64 1.73
CA MET A 73 -3.67 10.71 2.02
C MET A 73 -3.78 10.15 3.44
N ASN A 74 -4.13 10.96 4.42
CA ASN A 74 -4.36 10.49 5.79
C ASN A 74 -5.51 9.49 5.87
N ARG A 75 -6.60 9.76 5.16
CA ARG A 75 -7.76 8.85 5.10
C ARG A 75 -7.37 7.52 4.45
N PHE A 76 -6.59 7.58 3.38
CA PHE A 76 -6.08 6.38 2.71
C PHE A 76 -5.22 5.54 3.64
N MET A 77 -4.26 6.15 4.33
CA MET A 77 -3.36 5.46 5.24
C MET A 77 -4.09 4.85 6.43
N GLU A 78 -5.05 5.57 6.99
CA GLU A 78 -5.87 5.06 8.11
C GLU A 78 -6.67 3.84 7.67
N ALA A 79 -7.34 3.89 6.53
CA ALA A 79 -8.11 2.77 6.01
C ALA A 79 -7.21 1.58 5.66
N LEU A 80 -6.03 1.82 5.09
CA LEU A 80 -5.07 0.77 4.79
C LEU A 80 -4.55 0.11 6.07
N ASP A 81 -4.27 0.89 7.10
CA ASP A 81 -3.85 0.38 8.41
C ASP A 81 -4.89 -0.58 8.99
N HIS A 82 -6.16 -0.18 8.98
CA HIS A 82 -7.26 -1.02 9.42
C HIS A 82 -7.37 -2.31 8.60
N ALA A 83 -7.20 -2.22 7.28
CA ALA A 83 -7.25 -3.38 6.40
C ALA A 83 -6.13 -4.37 6.71
N ILE A 84 -4.90 -3.88 6.91
CA ILE A 84 -3.75 -4.72 7.25
C ILE A 84 -4.01 -5.49 8.55
N VAL A 85 -4.44 -4.80 9.60
CA VAL A 85 -4.72 -5.43 10.89
C VAL A 85 -5.87 -6.45 10.75
N ARG A 86 -6.94 -6.07 10.04
CA ARG A 86 -8.11 -6.94 9.87
C ARG A 86 -7.74 -8.23 9.11
N ARG A 87 -6.93 -8.13 8.07
CA ARG A 87 -6.62 -9.28 7.20
C ARG A 87 -5.44 -10.11 7.68
N THR A 88 -4.50 -9.51 8.39
CA THR A 88 -3.25 -10.19 8.76
C THR A 88 -3.06 -10.33 10.27
N GLY A 89 -3.74 -9.53 11.07
CA GLY A 89 -3.50 -9.45 12.51
C GLY A 89 -2.19 -8.77 12.87
N LEU A 90 -1.48 -8.19 11.90
CA LEU A 90 -0.17 -7.57 12.10
C LEU A 90 -0.27 -6.05 12.05
N THR A 91 0.60 -5.38 12.79
CA THR A 91 0.75 -3.93 12.71
C THR A 91 1.74 -3.55 11.61
N ALA A 92 1.52 -2.41 10.99
CA ALA A 92 2.32 -1.96 9.86
C ALA A 92 2.89 -0.56 10.09
N ARG A 93 4.06 -0.35 9.52
CA ARG A 93 4.57 0.99 9.25
C ARG A 93 4.16 1.35 7.82
N ILE A 94 3.46 2.47 7.66
CA ILE A 94 2.95 2.90 6.35
C ILE A 94 3.62 4.20 5.96
N ARG A 95 4.17 4.25 4.75
CA ARG A 95 4.79 5.46 4.20
C ARG A 95 4.34 5.65 2.76
N CYS A 96 3.91 6.86 2.44
CA CYS A 96 3.48 7.23 1.11
C CYS A 96 4.44 8.29 0.56
N PHE A 97 4.99 8.02 -0.62
CA PHE A 97 5.94 8.90 -1.30
C PHE A 97 5.31 9.40 -2.59
N GLY A 98 5.09 10.71 -2.66
CA GLY A 98 4.48 11.36 -3.83
C GLY A 98 5.54 11.92 -4.76
N TYR A 99 5.38 11.68 -6.06
CA TYR A 99 6.28 12.17 -7.10
C TYR A 99 5.53 13.08 -8.06
N THR A 100 6.15 14.18 -8.45
CA THR A 100 5.63 15.03 -9.50
C THR A 100 5.86 14.37 -10.86
N THR A 101 5.09 14.77 -11.87
CA THR A 101 5.24 14.22 -13.23
C THR A 101 6.66 14.41 -13.77
N SER A 102 7.31 15.51 -13.42
CA SER A 102 8.70 15.78 -13.87
C SER A 102 9.74 14.85 -13.24
N ASN A 103 9.42 14.25 -12.09
CA ASN A 103 10.33 13.36 -11.37
C ASN A 103 9.98 11.89 -11.52
N LEU A 104 9.03 11.57 -12.39
CA LEU A 104 8.58 10.21 -12.61
C LEU A 104 8.66 9.86 -14.09
N HIS A 105 9.50 8.89 -14.40
CA HIS A 105 9.61 8.32 -15.74
C HIS A 105 9.04 6.90 -15.67
N ALA A 106 8.05 6.62 -16.50
CA ALA A 106 7.30 5.37 -16.39
C ALA A 106 7.14 4.71 -17.76
N ARG A 107 7.09 3.38 -17.75
CA ARG A 107 6.80 2.56 -18.92
C ARG A 107 5.98 1.35 -18.49
N ASN A 108 4.89 1.09 -19.22
CA ASN A 108 3.89 0.05 -18.92
C ASN A 108 3.11 0.29 -17.61
#